data_959f2ed4aee4d48cc4f13bf1b7b7251f
#
_entry.id   959f2ed4aee4d48cc4f13bf1b7b7251f
#
_cell.length_a   1.000
_cell.length_b   1.000
_cell.length_c   1.000
_cell.angle_alpha   90.00
_cell.angle_beta   90.00
_cell.angle_gamma   90.00
#
_symmetry.space_group_name_H-M   'P 1'
#
loop_
_entity.id
_entity.type
_entity.pdbx_description
1 polymer ?
#
loop_
_entity_poly.entity_id
_entity_poly.type
_entity_poly.pdbx_seq_one_letter_code
_entity_poly.pdbx_strand_id
1 'polypeptide(L)'
;GKRLQNTRGKFLEKYCQLVGNPAWNQWQVKKDRVSALYRAVRDVVLRMSSEDYLEMPDRLNVNVRVELPPKARKAYADMKRDFIIAYDAGEIMAVNAAVQINKLLQISNGCIYTEEGYELMHAKKVEALVEIADTATEPLLVAYNFKSDLAEIKKALPKAVVLDKSPKTIDKWNRGEIPVMLCHPASAGHGLNLQKGGS
;
A
#
# COMPACT_ATOMS: atom_id res chain seq x y z
N GLY A 1 -21.18 15.27 25.09
CA GLY A 1 -21.30 16.65 25.53
C GLY A 1 -22.19 17.48 24.61
N LYS A 2 -22.55 18.69 25.01
CA LYS A 2 -23.50 19.56 24.28
C LYS A 2 -23.12 19.89 22.82
N ARG A 3 -21.82 19.83 22.45
CA ARG A 3 -21.31 20.19 21.11
C ARG A 3 -21.70 19.19 20.01
N LEU A 4 -21.52 17.92 20.30
CA LEU A 4 -21.71 16.82 19.32
C LEU A 4 -22.95 15.97 19.58
N GLN A 5 -23.85 16.43 20.43
CA GLN A 5 -25.02 15.72 20.95
C GLN A 5 -24.74 14.92 22.24
N ASN A 6 -25.80 14.64 22.99
CA ASN A 6 -25.69 14.01 24.31
C ASN A 6 -25.54 12.48 24.25
N THR A 7 -25.92 11.88 23.12
CA THR A 7 -25.86 10.41 22.94
C THR A 7 -25.27 10.08 21.58
N ARG A 8 -24.66 8.88 21.46
CA ARG A 8 -24.15 8.34 20.20
C ARG A 8 -25.25 8.27 19.13
N GLY A 9 -26.46 7.85 19.49
CA GLY A 9 -27.59 7.75 18.55
C GLY A 9 -27.91 9.11 17.89
N LYS A 10 -28.11 10.17 18.71
CA LYS A 10 -28.35 11.52 18.20
C LYS A 10 -27.22 12.10 17.39
N PHE A 11 -25.96 11.73 17.70
CA PHE A 11 -24.79 12.10 16.88
C PHE A 11 -24.86 11.43 15.51
N LEU A 12 -25.08 10.12 15.46
CA LEU A 12 -25.17 9.35 14.21
C LEU A 12 -26.31 9.85 13.33
N GLU A 13 -27.48 10.06 13.90
CA GLU A 13 -28.65 10.59 13.19
C GLU A 13 -28.37 11.97 12.54
N LYS A 14 -27.76 12.86 13.31
CA LYS A 14 -27.48 14.23 12.85
C LYS A 14 -26.37 14.34 11.83
N TYR A 15 -25.26 13.63 12.04
CA TYR A 15 -24.04 13.82 11.27
C TYR A 15 -23.69 12.65 10.34
N CYS A 16 -24.25 11.47 10.56
CA CYS A 16 -23.86 10.26 9.85
C CYS A 16 -25.03 9.64 9.07
N GLN A 17 -24.71 8.80 8.12
CA GLN A 17 -25.63 7.92 7.41
C GLN A 17 -25.10 6.50 7.43
N LEU A 18 -26.01 5.53 7.40
CA LEU A 18 -25.65 4.14 7.26
C LEU A 18 -25.22 3.85 5.82
N VAL A 19 -24.11 3.16 5.62
CA VAL A 19 -23.56 2.83 4.30
C VAL A 19 -23.31 1.34 4.20
N GLY A 20 -23.65 0.75 3.05
CA GLY A 20 -23.47 -0.69 2.82
C GLY A 20 -24.57 -1.56 3.45
N ASN A 21 -24.21 -2.81 3.79
CA ASN A 21 -25.15 -3.75 4.38
C ASN A 21 -25.54 -3.31 5.82
N PRO A 22 -26.84 -3.13 6.15
CA PRO A 22 -27.29 -2.73 7.46
C PRO A 22 -26.80 -3.63 8.60
N ALA A 23 -26.56 -4.92 8.34
CA ALA A 23 -26.07 -5.87 9.32
C ALA A 23 -24.67 -5.55 9.85
N TRP A 24 -23.86 -4.75 9.13
CA TRP A 24 -22.48 -4.43 9.49
C TRP A 24 -22.34 -3.06 10.16
N ASN A 25 -23.44 -2.32 10.35
CA ASN A 25 -23.48 -1.04 11.07
C ASN A 25 -22.37 -0.04 10.65
N GLN A 26 -22.08 0.04 9.35
CA GLN A 26 -21.08 0.97 8.83
C GLN A 26 -21.68 2.38 8.72
N TRP A 27 -21.15 3.30 9.53
CA TRP A 27 -21.57 4.68 9.56
C TRP A 27 -20.55 5.59 8.89
N GLN A 28 -21.01 6.45 7.98
CA GLN A 28 -20.18 7.46 7.32
C GLN A 28 -20.77 8.84 7.59
N VAL A 29 -19.90 9.85 7.77
CA VAL A 29 -20.34 11.24 7.91
C VAL A 29 -20.99 11.70 6.61
N LYS A 30 -22.19 12.30 6.71
CA LYS A 30 -22.90 12.91 5.58
C LYS A 30 -22.07 14.03 4.98
N LYS A 31 -21.89 14.06 3.65
CA LYS A 31 -21.04 15.05 2.97
C LYS A 31 -21.44 16.49 3.28
N ASP A 32 -22.75 16.79 3.34
CA ASP A 32 -23.32 18.10 3.68
C ASP A 32 -23.14 18.50 5.16
N ARG A 33 -22.79 17.56 6.05
CA ARG A 33 -22.59 17.78 7.49
C ARG A 33 -21.15 17.89 7.92
N VAL A 34 -20.19 17.59 7.06
CA VAL A 34 -18.77 17.65 7.37
C VAL A 34 -18.35 19.04 7.90
N SER A 35 -18.70 20.11 7.20
CA SER A 35 -18.36 21.47 7.61
C SER A 35 -19.02 21.88 8.93
N ALA A 36 -20.25 21.42 9.20
CA ALA A 36 -20.93 21.67 10.46
C ALA A 36 -20.28 20.93 11.62
N LEU A 37 -19.82 19.68 11.39
CA LEU A 37 -19.09 18.89 12.37
C LEU A 37 -17.76 19.56 12.74
N TYR A 38 -16.97 19.99 11.74
CA TYR A 38 -15.71 20.70 11.98
C TYR A 38 -15.92 22.01 12.75
N ARG A 39 -16.93 22.81 12.40
CA ARG A 39 -17.25 24.03 13.15
C ARG A 39 -17.61 23.78 14.62
N ALA A 40 -18.26 22.66 14.91
CA ALA A 40 -18.64 22.31 16.28
C ALA A 40 -17.46 21.92 17.18
N VAL A 41 -16.32 21.53 16.61
CA VAL A 41 -15.15 21.05 17.36
C VAL A 41 -13.88 21.87 17.15
N ARG A 42 -13.91 22.89 16.27
CA ARG A 42 -12.72 23.65 15.86
C ARG A 42 -11.92 24.31 17.01
N ASP A 43 -12.58 24.56 18.13
CA ASP A 43 -11.97 25.19 19.31
C ASP A 43 -11.28 24.20 20.25
N VAL A 44 -11.44 22.89 20.01
CA VAL A 44 -10.84 21.79 20.79
C VAL A 44 -10.08 20.79 19.94
N VAL A 45 -10.11 20.96 18.61
CA VAL A 45 -9.40 20.11 17.65
C VAL A 45 -8.50 20.97 16.78
N LEU A 46 -7.21 20.77 16.88
CA LEU A 46 -6.24 21.32 15.93
C LEU A 46 -6.15 20.36 14.75
N ARG A 47 -6.56 20.82 13.55
CA ARG A 47 -6.29 20.13 12.31
C ARG A 47 -5.07 20.78 11.68
N MET A 48 -4.04 19.97 11.46
CA MET A 48 -2.84 20.36 10.74
C MET A 48 -2.72 19.48 9.50
N SER A 49 -2.59 20.07 8.33
CA SER A 49 -2.13 19.37 7.13
C SER A 49 -0.65 19.71 6.91
N SER A 50 0.10 18.79 6.33
CA SER A 50 1.50 19.04 5.98
C SER A 50 1.64 20.21 5.01
N GLU A 51 0.68 20.39 4.12
CA GLU A 51 0.63 21.48 3.13
C GLU A 51 0.49 22.87 3.77
N ASP A 52 -0.18 22.96 4.96
CA ASP A 52 -0.41 24.24 5.65
C ASP A 52 0.77 24.70 6.50
N TYR A 53 1.66 23.78 6.90
CA TYR A 53 2.67 24.03 7.95
C TYR A 53 4.10 23.62 7.59
N LEU A 54 4.31 22.90 6.51
CA LEU A 54 5.62 22.45 6.06
C LEU A 54 5.86 22.92 4.64
N GLU A 55 6.97 23.59 4.40
CA GLU A 55 7.50 23.83 3.05
C GLU A 55 8.06 22.49 2.51
N MET A 56 7.17 21.61 2.07
CA MET A 56 7.56 20.36 1.45
C MET A 56 7.58 20.53 -0.07
N PRO A 57 8.56 19.95 -0.76
CA PRO A 57 8.53 19.90 -2.21
C PRO A 57 7.29 19.13 -2.70
N ASP A 58 6.78 19.50 -3.87
CA ASP A 58 5.65 18.82 -4.49
C ASP A 58 5.97 17.34 -4.69
N ARG A 59 5.01 16.48 -4.32
CA ARG A 59 5.14 15.05 -4.53
C ARG A 59 5.04 14.71 -6.02
N LEU A 60 6.13 14.27 -6.62
CA LEU A 60 6.16 13.78 -7.98
C LEU A 60 5.81 12.28 -8.03
N ASN A 61 4.72 11.93 -8.72
CA ASN A 61 4.36 10.54 -8.97
C ASN A 61 4.84 10.12 -10.36
N VAL A 62 5.81 9.21 -10.40
CA VAL A 62 6.34 8.65 -11.65
C VAL A 62 5.82 7.21 -11.81
N ASN A 63 5.17 6.94 -12.96
CA ASN A 63 4.69 5.61 -13.29
C ASN A 63 5.67 4.92 -14.24
N VAL A 64 6.43 3.95 -13.74
CA VAL A 64 7.28 3.09 -14.55
C VAL A 64 6.45 1.91 -15.06
N ARG A 65 6.18 1.88 -16.37
CA ARG A 65 5.41 0.81 -17.00
C ARG A 65 6.32 -0.36 -17.32
N VAL A 66 5.94 -1.55 -16.84
CA VAL A 66 6.65 -2.80 -17.08
C VAL A 66 5.74 -3.76 -17.83
N GLU A 67 6.18 -4.25 -18.98
CA GLU A 67 5.42 -5.21 -19.77
C GLU A 67 5.66 -6.65 -19.32
N LEU A 68 4.56 -7.40 -19.13
CA LEU A 68 4.64 -8.83 -18.84
C LEU A 68 5.14 -9.60 -20.06
N PRO A 69 6.04 -10.57 -19.89
CA PRO A 69 6.41 -11.50 -20.97
C PRO A 69 5.20 -12.27 -21.47
N PRO A 70 5.20 -12.75 -22.73
CA PRO A 70 4.03 -13.40 -23.33
C PRO A 70 3.44 -14.54 -22.51
N LYS A 71 4.27 -15.41 -21.92
CA LYS A 71 3.83 -16.51 -21.06
C LYS A 71 3.09 -16.01 -19.82
N ALA A 72 3.67 -15.04 -19.10
CA ALA A 72 3.07 -14.46 -17.89
C ALA A 72 1.80 -13.66 -18.23
N ARG A 73 1.81 -12.91 -19.33
CA ARG A 73 0.64 -12.16 -19.84
C ARG A 73 -0.52 -13.10 -20.14
N LYS A 74 -0.26 -14.24 -20.79
CA LYS A 74 -1.27 -15.26 -21.08
C LYS A 74 -1.83 -15.84 -19.79
N ALA A 75 -0.98 -16.28 -18.85
CA ALA A 75 -1.41 -16.84 -17.57
C ALA A 75 -2.27 -15.85 -16.78
N TYR A 76 -1.88 -14.56 -16.75
CA TYR A 76 -2.65 -13.50 -16.12
C TYR A 76 -4.02 -13.30 -16.78
N ALA A 77 -4.06 -13.25 -18.12
CA ALA A 77 -5.29 -13.04 -18.88
C ALA A 77 -6.26 -14.21 -18.72
N ASP A 78 -5.78 -15.45 -18.78
CA ASP A 78 -6.58 -16.66 -18.60
C ASP A 78 -7.18 -16.71 -17.19
N MET A 79 -6.36 -16.50 -16.15
CA MET A 79 -6.84 -16.48 -14.77
C MET A 79 -7.85 -15.35 -14.52
N LYS A 80 -7.62 -14.16 -15.09
CA LYS A 80 -8.55 -13.03 -14.99
C LYS A 80 -9.89 -13.33 -15.65
N ARG A 81 -9.87 -13.93 -16.83
CA ARG A 81 -11.10 -14.33 -17.57
C ARG A 81 -11.90 -15.35 -16.77
N ASP A 82 -11.25 -16.40 -16.29
CA ASP A 82 -11.90 -17.47 -15.54
C ASP A 82 -12.48 -16.95 -14.21
N PHE A 83 -11.79 -16.02 -13.56
CA PHE A 83 -12.29 -15.32 -12.38
C PHE A 83 -13.56 -14.50 -12.67
N ILE A 84 -13.58 -13.72 -13.77
CA ILE A 84 -14.75 -12.90 -14.13
C ILE A 84 -15.95 -13.79 -14.45
N ILE A 85 -15.75 -14.87 -15.22
CA ILE A 85 -16.83 -15.81 -15.58
C ILE A 85 -17.45 -16.43 -14.32
N ALA A 86 -16.63 -16.92 -13.40
CA ALA A 86 -17.12 -17.53 -12.17
C ALA A 86 -17.76 -16.52 -11.20
N TYR A 87 -17.31 -15.27 -11.20
CA TYR A 87 -17.90 -14.19 -10.41
C TYR A 87 -19.31 -13.80 -10.94
N ASP A 88 -19.44 -13.62 -12.25
CA ASP A 88 -20.70 -13.27 -12.90
C ASP A 88 -21.75 -14.41 -12.81
N ALA A 89 -21.30 -15.67 -12.79
CA ALA A 89 -22.15 -16.83 -12.53
C ALA A 89 -22.60 -16.97 -11.06
N GLY A 90 -22.07 -16.13 -10.15
CA GLY A 90 -22.38 -16.21 -8.72
C GLY A 90 -21.73 -17.40 -7.97
N GLU A 91 -20.79 -18.08 -8.61
CA GLU A 91 -20.11 -19.27 -8.08
C GLU A 91 -18.99 -18.93 -7.10
N ILE A 92 -18.53 -17.66 -7.10
CA ILE A 92 -17.42 -17.23 -6.26
C ILE A 92 -17.94 -16.54 -5.00
N MET A 93 -17.64 -17.14 -3.85
CA MET A 93 -17.75 -16.48 -2.56
C MET A 93 -16.65 -15.43 -2.39
N ALA A 94 -16.89 -14.37 -1.56
CA ALA A 94 -15.94 -13.28 -1.34
C ALA A 94 -14.52 -13.74 -0.91
N VAL A 95 -14.42 -14.84 -0.16
CA VAL A 95 -13.13 -15.43 0.25
C VAL A 95 -12.35 -15.94 -0.96
N ASN A 96 -13.01 -16.63 -1.88
CA ASN A 96 -12.38 -17.13 -3.11
C ASN A 96 -11.98 -15.99 -4.04
N ALA A 97 -12.75 -14.90 -4.07
CA ALA A 97 -12.39 -13.70 -4.83
C ALA A 97 -11.07 -13.08 -4.34
N ALA A 98 -10.88 -12.97 -3.03
CA ALA A 98 -9.65 -12.45 -2.46
C ALA A 98 -8.42 -13.32 -2.80
N VAL A 99 -8.59 -14.64 -2.80
CA VAL A 99 -7.52 -15.59 -3.22
C VAL A 99 -7.16 -15.40 -4.68
N GLN A 100 -8.14 -15.28 -5.56
CA GLN A 100 -7.90 -15.08 -7.00
C GLN A 100 -7.20 -13.75 -7.28
N ILE A 101 -7.64 -12.65 -6.67
CA ILE A 101 -6.98 -11.34 -6.77
C ILE A 101 -5.53 -11.44 -6.30
N ASN A 102 -5.28 -12.14 -5.19
CA ASN A 102 -3.92 -12.31 -4.68
C ASN A 102 -3.03 -13.08 -5.67
N LYS A 103 -3.55 -14.13 -6.32
CA LYS A 103 -2.81 -14.86 -7.37
C LYS A 103 -2.51 -13.99 -8.60
N LEU A 104 -3.44 -13.15 -9.03
CA LEU A 104 -3.20 -12.18 -10.11
C LEU A 104 -2.09 -11.18 -9.74
N LEU A 105 -2.07 -10.70 -8.48
CA LEU A 105 -1.01 -9.83 -7.97
C LEU A 105 0.35 -10.55 -7.95
N GLN A 106 0.40 -11.81 -7.54
CA GLN A 106 1.61 -12.64 -7.58
C GLN A 106 2.16 -12.75 -9.00
N ILE A 107 1.33 -13.13 -9.99
CA ILE A 107 1.73 -13.20 -11.41
C ILE A 107 2.26 -11.85 -11.89
N SER A 108 1.58 -10.75 -11.57
CA SER A 108 2.01 -9.41 -11.98
C SER A 108 3.33 -8.97 -11.33
N ASN A 109 3.68 -9.53 -10.16
CA ASN A 109 4.95 -9.27 -9.48
C ASN A 109 6.09 -10.19 -9.93
N GLY A 110 5.77 -11.28 -10.60
CA GLY A 110 6.76 -12.17 -11.21
C GLY A 110 6.88 -13.56 -10.62
N CYS A 111 6.17 -13.84 -9.52
CA CYS A 111 6.20 -15.15 -8.87
C CYS A 111 4.80 -15.66 -8.61
N ILE A 112 4.65 -16.98 -8.48
CA ILE A 112 3.43 -17.62 -8.01
C ILE A 112 3.76 -18.60 -6.90
N TYR A 113 3.03 -18.53 -5.76
CA TYR A 113 3.24 -19.45 -4.64
C TYR A 113 2.65 -20.83 -4.94
N THR A 114 3.42 -21.84 -4.61
CA THR A 114 3.11 -23.28 -4.68
C THR A 114 3.16 -23.87 -3.27
N GLU A 115 2.86 -25.16 -3.13
CA GLU A 115 2.98 -25.89 -1.85
C GLU A 115 4.44 -26.00 -1.39
N GLU A 116 5.39 -26.05 -2.31
CA GLU A 116 6.83 -26.21 -2.06
C GLU A 116 7.58 -24.88 -1.92
N GLY A 117 6.89 -23.73 -2.12
CA GLY A 117 7.52 -22.41 -2.08
C GLY A 117 6.94 -21.44 -3.09
N TYR A 118 7.74 -20.99 -4.04
CA TYR A 118 7.27 -20.17 -5.16
C TYR A 118 8.00 -20.47 -6.45
N GLU A 119 7.32 -20.31 -7.58
CA GLU A 119 7.88 -20.41 -8.93
C GLU A 119 8.07 -19.01 -9.51
N LEU A 120 9.26 -18.73 -10.06
CA LEU A 120 9.58 -17.50 -10.75
C LEU A 120 9.00 -17.57 -12.19
N MET A 121 8.09 -16.68 -12.51
CA MET A 121 7.51 -16.52 -13.85
C MET A 121 8.24 -15.49 -14.71
N HIS A 122 8.71 -14.40 -14.09
CA HIS A 122 9.50 -13.35 -14.72
C HIS A 122 10.14 -12.42 -13.68
N ALA A 123 11.21 -11.72 -14.05
CA ALA A 123 11.92 -10.76 -13.20
C ALA A 123 11.71 -9.29 -13.63
N LYS A 124 10.75 -8.99 -14.50
CA LYS A 124 10.63 -7.68 -15.15
C LYS A 124 10.52 -6.48 -14.20
N LYS A 125 9.82 -6.61 -13.08
CA LYS A 125 9.77 -5.54 -12.08
C LYS A 125 11.10 -5.39 -11.32
N VAL A 126 11.79 -6.50 -11.08
CA VAL A 126 13.11 -6.48 -10.43
C VAL A 126 14.16 -5.87 -11.36
N GLU A 127 14.12 -6.21 -12.67
CA GLU A 127 14.97 -5.61 -13.69
C GLU A 127 14.78 -4.08 -13.72
N ALA A 128 13.53 -3.60 -13.79
CA ALA A 128 13.23 -2.17 -13.75
C ALA A 128 13.69 -1.50 -12.43
N LEU A 129 13.58 -2.19 -11.30
CA LEU A 129 14.08 -1.68 -10.03
C LEU A 129 15.62 -1.55 -10.03
N VAL A 130 16.33 -2.50 -10.63
CA VAL A 130 17.80 -2.42 -10.77
C VAL A 130 18.18 -1.21 -11.62
N GLU A 131 17.52 -0.99 -12.75
CA GLU A 131 17.75 0.19 -13.61
C GLU A 131 17.53 1.51 -12.85
N ILE A 132 16.48 1.58 -12.03
CA ILE A 132 16.22 2.75 -11.17
C ILE A 132 17.33 2.89 -10.12
N ALA A 133 17.74 1.80 -9.47
CA ALA A 133 18.76 1.82 -8.43
C ALA A 133 20.14 2.23 -8.98
N ASP A 134 20.47 1.81 -10.19
CA ASP A 134 21.73 2.16 -10.87
C ASP A 134 21.81 3.64 -11.30
N THR A 135 20.66 4.26 -11.51
CA THR A 135 20.57 5.67 -11.93
C THR A 135 20.24 6.63 -10.79
N ALA A 136 19.83 6.11 -9.64
CA ALA A 136 19.46 6.92 -8.48
C ALA A 136 20.67 7.66 -7.90
N THR A 137 20.50 8.96 -7.67
CA THR A 137 21.49 9.82 -7.01
C THR A 137 21.30 9.87 -5.50
N GLU A 138 20.14 9.44 -5.02
CA GLU A 138 19.76 9.43 -3.60
C GLU A 138 19.38 8.00 -3.16
N PRO A 139 19.44 7.71 -1.84
CA PRO A 139 19.00 6.44 -1.30
C PRO A 139 17.53 6.14 -1.64
N LEU A 140 17.24 4.91 -2.02
CA LEU A 140 15.91 4.44 -2.38
C LEU A 140 15.25 3.67 -1.25
N LEU A 141 14.02 4.06 -0.89
CA LEU A 141 13.14 3.29 -0.03
C LEU A 141 12.19 2.45 -0.90
N VAL A 142 12.38 1.14 -0.92
CA VAL A 142 11.65 0.20 -1.78
C VAL A 142 10.63 -0.59 -0.97
N ALA A 143 9.36 -0.41 -1.29
CA ALA A 143 8.28 -1.20 -0.71
C ALA A 143 8.07 -2.51 -1.49
N TYR A 144 8.01 -3.63 -0.79
CA TYR A 144 7.68 -4.94 -1.37
C TYR A 144 6.44 -5.54 -0.70
N ASN A 145 5.74 -6.43 -1.39
CA ASN A 145 4.49 -7.00 -0.91
C ASN A 145 4.59 -8.49 -0.55
N PHE A 146 5.37 -9.26 -1.30
CA PHE A 146 5.49 -10.70 -1.12
C PHE A 146 6.91 -11.08 -0.64
N LYS A 147 7.00 -12.21 0.08
CA LYS A 147 8.31 -12.77 0.46
C LYS A 147 9.15 -13.15 -0.76
N SER A 148 8.51 -13.58 -1.85
CA SER A 148 9.16 -13.83 -3.14
C SER A 148 9.75 -12.55 -3.73
N ASP A 149 9.07 -11.40 -3.64
CA ASP A 149 9.61 -10.11 -4.09
C ASP A 149 10.92 -9.81 -3.35
N LEU A 150 10.88 -9.94 -2.00
CA LEU A 150 12.07 -9.72 -1.17
C LEU A 150 13.23 -10.63 -1.59
N ALA A 151 12.96 -11.92 -1.83
CA ALA A 151 13.97 -12.88 -2.22
C ALA A 151 14.61 -12.53 -3.58
N GLU A 152 13.78 -12.21 -4.58
CA GLU A 152 14.28 -11.86 -5.92
C GLU A 152 14.99 -10.49 -5.94
N ILE A 153 14.50 -9.50 -5.20
CA ILE A 153 15.18 -8.21 -5.06
C ILE A 153 16.55 -8.40 -4.38
N LYS A 154 16.64 -9.22 -3.32
CA LYS A 154 17.92 -9.50 -2.64
C LYS A 154 18.92 -10.23 -3.50
N LYS A 155 18.48 -11.07 -4.44
CA LYS A 155 19.36 -11.72 -5.44
C LYS A 155 19.93 -10.68 -6.42
N ALA A 156 19.09 -9.76 -6.91
CA ALA A 156 19.49 -8.75 -7.89
C ALA A 156 20.27 -7.59 -7.24
N LEU A 157 19.91 -7.20 -6.02
CA LEU A 157 20.52 -6.12 -5.23
C LEU A 157 21.04 -6.67 -3.89
N PRO A 158 22.17 -7.40 -3.85
CA PRO A 158 22.67 -8.04 -2.62
C PRO A 158 22.99 -7.06 -1.49
N LYS A 159 23.35 -5.81 -1.83
CA LYS A 159 23.68 -4.74 -0.87
C LYS A 159 22.44 -4.08 -0.27
N ALA A 160 21.24 -4.33 -0.80
CA ALA A 160 20.01 -3.76 -0.25
C ALA A 160 19.78 -4.24 1.18
N VAL A 161 19.38 -3.35 2.08
CA VAL A 161 19.17 -3.61 3.51
C VAL A 161 17.69 -3.74 3.80
N VAL A 162 17.29 -4.79 4.49
CA VAL A 162 15.90 -4.93 4.95
C VAL A 162 15.70 -4.11 6.22
N LEU A 163 14.64 -3.32 6.27
CA LEU A 163 14.29 -2.53 7.45
C LEU A 163 13.89 -3.43 8.61
N ASP A 164 14.74 -3.51 9.63
CA ASP A 164 14.56 -4.29 10.85
C ASP A 164 14.03 -3.47 12.05
N LYS A 165 13.73 -2.18 11.83
CA LYS A 165 13.27 -1.20 12.82
C LYS A 165 14.26 -0.93 13.97
N SER A 166 15.48 -1.44 13.91
CA SER A 166 16.49 -1.11 14.90
C SER A 166 16.91 0.37 14.78
N PRO A 167 17.15 1.06 15.88
CA PRO A 167 17.67 2.44 15.85
C PRO A 167 18.92 2.56 14.98
N LYS A 168 19.80 1.55 15.04
CA LYS A 168 21.03 1.53 14.25
C LYS A 168 20.79 1.53 12.73
N THR A 169 19.82 0.76 12.25
CA THR A 169 19.45 0.73 10.82
C THR A 169 18.80 2.04 10.40
N ILE A 170 17.92 2.59 11.23
CA ILE A 170 17.26 3.89 10.99
C ILE A 170 18.29 5.03 10.96
N ASP A 171 19.25 5.04 11.88
CA ASP A 171 20.32 6.05 11.92
C ASP A 171 21.22 5.98 10.68
N LYS A 172 21.59 4.76 10.23
CA LYS A 172 22.36 4.59 9.00
C LYS A 172 21.59 5.08 7.77
N TRP A 173 20.29 4.76 7.69
CA TRP A 173 19.43 5.29 6.64
C TRP A 173 19.40 6.80 6.63
N ASN A 174 19.14 7.42 7.77
CA ASN A 174 19.06 8.88 7.93
C ASN A 174 20.39 9.61 7.67
N ARG A 175 21.53 8.89 7.69
CA ARG A 175 22.85 9.40 7.28
C ARG A 175 23.19 9.15 5.81
N GLY A 176 22.27 8.51 5.04
CA GLY A 176 22.50 8.18 3.63
C GLY A 176 23.49 7.02 3.42
N GLU A 177 23.79 6.22 4.45
CA GLU A 177 24.75 5.11 4.36
C GLU A 177 24.15 3.83 3.72
N ILE A 178 22.81 3.79 3.54
CA ILE A 178 22.09 2.66 2.94
C ILE A 178 21.54 3.10 1.58
N PRO A 179 22.13 2.65 0.47
CA PRO A 179 21.69 3.09 -0.87
C PRO A 179 20.29 2.55 -1.25
N VAL A 180 19.94 1.34 -0.79
CA VAL A 180 18.62 0.75 -1.05
C VAL A 180 18.12 0.10 0.23
N MET A 181 16.99 0.59 0.76
CA MET A 181 16.33 0.00 1.91
C MET A 181 15.00 -0.62 1.51
N LEU A 182 14.80 -1.89 1.88
CA LEU A 182 13.60 -2.67 1.57
C LEU A 182 12.66 -2.68 2.77
N CYS A 183 11.40 -2.34 2.58
CA CYS A 183 10.40 -2.34 3.65
C CYS A 183 9.11 -3.04 3.22
N HIS A 184 8.50 -3.78 4.15
CA HIS A 184 7.13 -4.26 3.98
C HIS A 184 6.17 -3.22 4.55
N PRO A 185 5.20 -2.68 3.79
CA PRO A 185 4.34 -1.58 4.23
C PRO A 185 3.63 -1.83 5.55
N ALA A 186 3.11 -3.05 5.76
CA ALA A 186 2.44 -3.40 7.01
C ALA A 186 3.36 -3.35 8.25
N SER A 187 4.67 -3.54 8.06
CA SER A 187 5.64 -3.47 9.16
C SER A 187 6.26 -2.08 9.33
N ALA A 188 6.24 -1.24 8.28
CA ALA A 188 6.88 0.08 8.28
C ALA A 188 5.90 1.25 8.53
N GLY A 189 4.60 0.99 8.60
CA GLY A 189 3.55 2.01 8.53
C GLY A 189 3.42 2.96 9.72
N HIS A 190 4.10 2.71 10.86
CA HIS A 190 3.91 3.53 12.06
C HIS A 190 5.21 3.71 12.87
N GLY A 191 5.43 4.95 13.35
CA GLY A 191 6.43 5.26 14.37
C GLY A 191 7.88 5.29 13.90
N LEU A 192 8.15 5.30 12.60
CA LEU A 192 9.50 5.38 12.04
C LEU A 192 9.76 6.77 11.48
N ASN A 193 10.90 7.34 11.82
CA ASN A 193 11.38 8.59 11.22
C ASN A 193 12.46 8.26 10.18
N LEU A 194 12.06 8.26 8.92
CA LEU A 194 12.92 7.94 7.77
C LEU A 194 13.18 9.16 6.86
N GLN A 195 12.80 10.35 7.30
CA GLN A 195 12.74 11.56 6.49
C GLN A 195 14.08 12.05 5.93
N LYS A 196 15.18 11.71 6.57
CA LYS A 196 16.51 12.25 6.20
C LYS A 196 17.30 11.33 5.28
N GLY A 197 16.79 10.13 4.97
CA GLY A 197 17.57 9.10 4.32
C GLY A 197 17.55 9.14 2.80
N GLY A 198 16.55 9.74 2.18
CA GLY A 198 16.41 9.75 0.72
C GLY A 198 14.95 9.70 0.25
N SER A 199 14.77 9.50 -1.03
CA SER A 199 13.49 9.47 -1.76
C SER A 199 12.77 8.12 -1.65
#